data_8fbc22744fa43b92c09a28df3cfac321
#
_entry.id   8fbc22744fa43b92c09a28df3cfac321
#
_cell.length_a   1.000
_cell.length_b   1.000
_cell.length_c   1.000
_cell.angle_alpha   90.00
_cell.angle_beta   90.00
_cell.angle_gamma   90.00
#
_symmetry.space_group_name_H-M   'P 1'
#
loop_
_entity.id
_entity.type
_entity.pdbx_description
1 polymer ?
#
loop_
_entity_poly.entity_id
_entity_poly.type
_entity_poly.pdbx_seq_one_letter_code
_entity_poly.pdbx_strand_id
1 'polypeptide(L)'
;MRRYIVSIAMVLCFCLTFLTSCSYFMEDKIDEPRPKDPAPIQEDTIDSPIEGEEPEDRDDNEGDMGPVEEEPVEEPIEEEPPEDIVITISLAGDCTIGTDETFTYTNSFPDRLNKVGGDWKYFFAGVRDIFDNDDLTLVNLETTFTKATKKANKRFRFKGDPSYVNILKEGSIEMVNISNNHIYDYLQQGFDDTLETLDNAGLLYSGEGYKAFYESQGITMASLGYQGWNTDIKDQVKSDIEEVRDQADIVIVSFHWGIETKNYPNDVQLELGRFAIDAGADVVAGHHPHVIQGIDKYNGKYIVYSLGNFCFGGNRNPKDKDTFIFQNQFTFSDGELIDSHGIIIPCSISSRKDVNDYQPTVLEGEEAERVMNRILKYSSSLKYGIGNDT
;
A
#
# COMPACT_ATOMS: atom_id res chain seq x y z
N MET A 1 -68.55 8.42 34.01
CA MET A 1 -69.29 9.46 33.25
C MET A 1 -68.42 9.89 32.05
N ARG A 2 -68.89 9.55 30.85
CA ARG A 2 -68.84 10.38 29.59
C ARG A 2 -67.46 10.90 29.16
N ARG A 3 -66.98 10.84 27.92
CA ARG A 3 -67.60 10.40 26.62
C ARG A 3 -66.46 10.28 25.61
N TYR A 4 -66.59 9.31 24.75
CA TYR A 4 -65.94 9.15 23.47
C TYR A 4 -65.95 10.38 22.58
N ILE A 5 -64.98 10.58 21.71
CA ILE A 5 -65.20 10.92 20.29
C ILE A 5 -64.07 10.33 19.45
N VAL A 6 -64.49 9.53 18.50
CA VAL A 6 -63.80 8.95 17.35
C VAL A 6 -63.91 9.92 16.18
N SER A 7 -62.92 10.08 15.37
CA SER A 7 -63.04 10.50 13.96
C SER A 7 -61.89 9.94 13.16
N ILE A 8 -62.10 9.10 12.41
CA ILE A 8 -62.21 8.45 11.11
C ILE A 8 -61.78 9.38 9.98
N ALA A 9 -60.73 8.84 9.30
CA ALA A 9 -60.44 8.80 7.85
C ALA A 9 -60.55 10.04 6.97
N MET A 10 -59.49 10.26 6.18
CA MET A 10 -59.65 10.36 4.72
C MET A 10 -58.36 9.99 3.99
N VAL A 11 -58.43 8.87 3.30
CA VAL A 11 -57.54 8.48 2.20
C VAL A 11 -57.88 9.35 1.01
N LEU A 12 -56.91 9.96 0.37
CA LEU A 12 -57.06 10.46 -1.01
C LEU A 12 -55.85 10.06 -1.83
N CYS A 13 -56.12 9.12 -2.69
CA CYS A 13 -55.35 8.68 -3.82
C CYS A 13 -55.31 9.80 -4.87
N PHE A 14 -54.16 10.22 -5.35
CA PHE A 14 -54.02 10.89 -6.62
C PHE A 14 -52.95 10.22 -7.45
N CYS A 15 -53.45 9.48 -8.43
CA CYS A 15 -52.68 9.00 -9.59
C CYS A 15 -52.67 10.06 -10.69
N LEU A 16 -51.70 9.91 -11.57
CA LEU A 16 -51.50 10.53 -12.90
C LEU A 16 -50.88 11.94 -12.87
N THR A 17 -49.83 12.20 -13.64
CA THR A 17 -49.59 11.92 -15.06
C THR A 17 -48.12 12.00 -15.42
N PHE A 18 -47.67 11.13 -16.29
CA PHE A 18 -46.46 11.21 -17.10
C PHE A 18 -46.42 12.50 -17.92
N LEU A 19 -45.30 13.20 -17.89
CA LEU A 19 -44.86 14.01 -19.03
C LEU A 19 -43.35 13.84 -19.18
N THR A 20 -43.01 13.11 -20.21
CA THR A 20 -41.70 13.01 -20.85
C THR A 20 -41.23 14.40 -21.29
N SER A 21 -40.08 14.81 -20.78
CA SER A 21 -39.30 15.90 -21.39
C SER A 21 -37.94 15.34 -21.76
N CYS A 22 -37.80 15.04 -23.04
CA CYS A 22 -36.56 14.70 -23.72
C CYS A 22 -35.78 15.99 -23.91
N SER A 23 -34.73 16.21 -23.12
CA SER A 23 -33.78 17.28 -23.40
C SER A 23 -32.56 16.64 -24.07
N TYR A 24 -32.43 16.89 -25.35
CA TYR A 24 -31.24 16.66 -26.15
C TYR A 24 -30.12 17.51 -25.56
N PHE A 25 -29.08 16.84 -25.01
CA PHE A 25 -27.76 17.46 -24.85
C PHE A 25 -26.93 17.08 -26.07
N MET A 26 -26.58 18.08 -26.86
CA MET A 26 -25.56 17.97 -27.91
C MET A 26 -24.22 17.73 -27.21
N GLU A 27 -23.59 16.61 -27.52
CA GLU A 27 -22.17 16.36 -27.30
C GLU A 27 -21.37 17.23 -28.28
N ASP A 28 -20.76 18.28 -27.78
CA ASP A 28 -19.62 18.91 -28.46
C ASP A 28 -18.41 18.01 -28.31
N LYS A 29 -18.08 17.28 -29.37
CA LYS A 29 -16.81 16.57 -29.50
C LYS A 29 -15.70 17.59 -29.63
N ILE A 30 -14.91 17.73 -28.56
CA ILE A 30 -13.61 18.37 -28.64
C ILE A 30 -12.66 17.32 -29.24
N ASP A 31 -12.20 17.57 -30.46
CA ASP A 31 -11.13 16.80 -31.12
C ASP A 31 -9.81 17.01 -30.36
N GLU A 32 -9.37 16.01 -29.62
CA GLU A 32 -7.99 15.95 -29.12
C GLU A 32 -7.05 15.50 -30.26
N PRO A 33 -5.90 16.16 -30.44
CA PRO A 33 -4.94 15.76 -31.47
C PRO A 33 -4.22 14.46 -31.06
N ARG A 34 -4.32 13.45 -31.92
CA ARG A 34 -3.54 12.19 -31.79
C ARG A 34 -2.05 12.47 -31.73
N PRO A 35 -1.31 11.71 -30.89
CA PRO A 35 0.14 11.70 -30.96
C PRO A 35 0.61 11.21 -32.33
N LYS A 36 1.61 11.87 -32.87
CA LYS A 36 2.23 11.50 -34.16
C LYS A 36 3.06 10.23 -33.96
N ASP A 37 2.86 9.26 -34.85
CA ASP A 37 3.69 8.08 -34.97
C ASP A 37 5.17 8.47 -35.18
N PRO A 38 6.12 7.76 -34.56
CA PRO A 38 7.54 7.96 -34.86
C PRO A 38 7.86 7.46 -36.26
N ALA A 39 8.69 8.22 -36.96
CA ALA A 39 9.16 7.93 -38.33
C ALA A 39 9.99 6.61 -38.37
N PRO A 40 9.94 5.87 -39.49
CA PRO A 40 10.67 4.62 -39.58
C PRO A 40 12.19 4.86 -39.64
N ILE A 41 12.91 4.03 -38.87
CA ILE A 41 14.38 3.97 -38.87
C ILE A 41 14.81 3.34 -40.21
N GLN A 42 15.65 4.03 -40.95
CA GLN A 42 16.31 3.50 -42.16
C GLN A 42 17.39 2.49 -41.76
N GLU A 43 17.26 1.27 -42.22
CA GLU A 43 18.33 0.27 -42.23
C GLU A 43 19.37 0.66 -43.30
N ASP A 44 20.56 1.03 -42.84
CA ASP A 44 21.71 1.15 -43.72
C ASP A 44 22.30 -0.25 -43.98
N THR A 45 22.02 -0.77 -45.16
CA THR A 45 22.70 -1.94 -45.74
C THR A 45 24.10 -1.57 -46.17
N ILE A 46 25.11 -2.09 -45.50
CA ILE A 46 26.50 -2.08 -46.02
C ILE A 46 26.75 -3.44 -46.69
N ASP A 47 26.66 -3.41 -47.99
CA ASP A 47 27.11 -4.47 -48.85
C ASP A 47 28.51 -4.09 -49.43
N SER A 48 29.52 -4.88 -49.20
CA SER A 48 30.74 -4.89 -49.99
C SER A 48 31.48 -6.23 -49.89
N PRO A 49 31.84 -6.82 -51.02
CA PRO A 49 32.38 -8.17 -51.06
C PRO A 49 33.91 -8.17 -50.85
N ILE A 50 34.41 -9.15 -50.14
CA ILE A 50 35.84 -9.45 -50.10
C ILE A 50 36.14 -10.55 -51.11
N GLU A 51 36.94 -10.19 -52.11
CA GLU A 51 37.54 -11.08 -53.08
C GLU A 51 38.51 -12.05 -52.43
N GLY A 52 38.50 -13.28 -52.95
CA GLY A 52 39.39 -14.35 -52.52
C GLY A 52 40.81 -14.22 -53.09
N GLU A 53 41.77 -14.67 -52.34
CA GLU A 53 43.07 -15.10 -52.84
C GLU A 53 43.32 -16.57 -52.49
N GLU A 54 43.66 -17.35 -53.49
CA GLU A 54 44.07 -18.74 -53.43
C GLU A 54 45.55 -18.89 -53.04
N PRO A 55 46.01 -20.11 -52.72
CA PRO A 55 47.12 -20.37 -51.83
C PRO A 55 48.47 -20.55 -52.64
N GLU A 56 49.54 -20.07 -51.98
CA GLU A 56 50.88 -20.42 -52.42
C GLU A 56 51.52 -21.54 -51.58
N ASP A 57 52.31 -22.31 -52.27
CA ASP A 57 52.94 -23.59 -52.02
C ASP A 57 53.88 -23.70 -50.81
N ARG A 58 53.89 -24.93 -50.33
CA ARG A 58 54.85 -25.71 -49.59
C ARG A 58 56.27 -25.14 -49.44
N ASP A 59 56.76 -25.22 -48.20
CA ASP A 59 58.14 -25.62 -47.99
C ASP A 59 58.23 -26.56 -46.73
N ASP A 60 58.76 -27.76 -46.95
CA ASP A 60 59.02 -28.78 -45.94
C ASP A 60 60.20 -28.37 -45.09
N ASN A 61 60.00 -28.26 -43.83
CA ASN A 61 61.11 -28.24 -42.85
C ASN A 61 60.82 -29.16 -41.67
N GLU A 62 61.39 -30.38 -41.73
CA GLU A 62 61.45 -31.25 -40.55
C GLU A 62 62.30 -30.59 -39.45
N GLY A 63 61.67 -30.21 -38.35
CA GLY A 63 62.33 -29.66 -37.15
C GLY A 63 61.82 -30.34 -35.90
N ASP A 64 62.65 -31.18 -35.39
CA ASP A 64 62.82 -31.66 -34.00
C ASP A 64 61.68 -31.33 -33.00
N MET A 65 60.86 -32.31 -32.66
CA MET A 65 59.86 -32.23 -31.59
C MET A 65 60.55 -32.36 -30.23
N GLY A 66 60.80 -31.22 -29.61
CA GLY A 66 61.07 -31.18 -28.18
C GLY A 66 59.83 -31.58 -27.37
N PRO A 67 59.97 -31.95 -26.07
CA PRO A 67 58.84 -32.38 -25.25
C PRO A 67 57.81 -31.29 -25.14
N VAL A 68 56.55 -31.60 -25.56
CA VAL A 68 55.40 -30.76 -25.33
C VAL A 68 55.18 -30.69 -23.82
N GLU A 69 55.45 -29.54 -23.21
CA GLU A 69 54.95 -29.23 -21.87
C GLU A 69 53.43 -29.14 -22.01
N GLU A 70 52.74 -30.09 -21.34
CA GLU A 70 51.27 -30.00 -21.17
C GLU A 70 50.97 -28.72 -20.37
N GLU A 71 50.36 -27.73 -20.99
CA GLU A 71 49.80 -26.59 -20.27
C GLU A 71 48.79 -27.12 -19.24
N PRO A 72 48.82 -26.59 -17.97
CA PRO A 72 47.86 -27.01 -16.97
C PRO A 72 46.44 -26.70 -17.50
N VAL A 73 45.61 -27.73 -17.56
CA VAL A 73 44.17 -27.60 -17.81
C VAL A 73 43.62 -26.78 -16.63
N GLU A 74 43.25 -25.54 -16.88
CA GLU A 74 42.48 -24.73 -15.91
C GLU A 74 41.20 -25.50 -15.59
N GLU A 75 41.05 -25.96 -14.36
CA GLU A 75 39.79 -26.53 -13.87
C GLU A 75 38.71 -25.48 -14.10
N PRO A 76 37.49 -25.86 -14.55
CA PRO A 76 36.38 -24.91 -14.69
C PRO A 76 36.14 -24.22 -13.33
N ILE A 77 36.19 -22.91 -13.30
CA ILE A 77 35.74 -22.13 -12.15
C ILE A 77 34.26 -22.49 -11.99
N GLU A 78 33.91 -23.26 -10.95
CA GLU A 78 32.51 -23.43 -10.55
C GLU A 78 32.00 -22.04 -10.18
N GLU A 79 31.13 -21.47 -11.00
CA GLU A 79 30.40 -20.24 -10.67
C GLU A 79 29.57 -20.55 -9.43
N GLU A 80 29.82 -19.82 -8.34
CA GLU A 80 28.97 -19.92 -7.14
C GLU A 80 27.54 -19.56 -7.57
N PRO A 81 26.53 -20.31 -7.11
CA PRO A 81 25.15 -19.98 -7.43
C PRO A 81 24.85 -18.53 -6.99
N PRO A 82 24.03 -17.78 -7.72
CA PRO A 82 23.67 -16.43 -7.33
C PRO A 82 23.08 -16.41 -5.93
N GLU A 83 23.45 -15.40 -5.14
CA GLU A 83 22.90 -15.23 -3.79
C GLU A 83 21.39 -14.92 -3.88
N ASP A 84 20.62 -15.53 -2.97
CA ASP A 84 19.18 -15.24 -2.85
C ASP A 84 18.94 -13.75 -2.52
N ILE A 85 17.95 -13.14 -3.18
CA ILE A 85 17.52 -11.78 -2.89
C ILE A 85 16.38 -11.83 -1.88
N VAL A 86 16.49 -11.06 -0.79
CA VAL A 86 15.43 -10.93 0.22
C VAL A 86 14.89 -9.51 0.19
N ILE A 87 13.61 -9.37 -0.14
CA ILE A 87 12.88 -8.10 -0.11
C ILE A 87 12.02 -8.05 1.15
N THR A 88 12.23 -7.05 1.97
CA THR A 88 11.46 -6.80 3.20
C THR A 88 10.49 -5.63 3.00
N ILE A 89 9.19 -5.90 3.10
CA ILE A 89 8.13 -4.89 3.00
C ILE A 89 7.50 -4.68 4.36
N SER A 90 7.54 -3.46 4.89
CA SER A 90 6.84 -3.07 6.12
C SER A 90 5.46 -2.50 5.80
N LEU A 91 4.43 -3.08 6.39
CA LEU A 91 3.04 -2.61 6.34
C LEU A 91 2.67 -2.04 7.71
N ALA A 92 2.21 -0.79 7.75
CA ALA A 92 1.75 -0.16 8.99
C ALA A 92 0.34 0.43 8.85
N GLY A 93 -0.29 0.75 9.98
CA GLY A 93 -1.72 1.08 10.03
C GLY A 93 -2.10 2.49 9.60
N ASP A 94 -3.25 2.96 10.11
CA ASP A 94 -3.87 4.23 9.73
C ASP A 94 -3.05 5.42 10.22
N CYS A 95 -2.54 6.22 9.28
CA CYS A 95 -1.80 7.45 9.49
C CYS A 95 -2.68 8.66 9.19
N THR A 96 -3.33 9.22 10.23
CA THR A 96 -4.03 10.51 10.14
C THR A 96 -3.03 11.62 10.51
N ILE A 97 -2.22 12.04 9.53
CA ILE A 97 -1.20 13.10 9.69
C ILE A 97 -1.86 14.49 9.66
N GLY A 98 -2.59 14.79 10.71
CA GLY A 98 -3.43 15.98 10.78
C GLY A 98 -4.45 15.91 11.90
N THR A 99 -5.58 16.63 11.76
CA THR A 99 -6.63 16.65 12.78
C THR A 99 -7.95 17.13 12.17
N ASP A 100 -9.07 16.89 12.88
CA ASP A 100 -10.33 17.59 12.58
C ASP A 100 -10.29 19.01 13.16
N GLU A 101 -10.68 20.01 12.39
CA GLU A 101 -10.68 21.43 12.81
C GLU A 101 -11.62 21.73 13.97
N THR A 102 -12.58 20.83 14.28
CA THR A 102 -13.48 20.96 15.43
C THR A 102 -12.86 20.50 16.74
N PHE A 103 -11.73 19.80 16.67
CA PHE A 103 -11.01 19.39 17.88
C PHE A 103 -10.35 20.59 18.55
N THR A 104 -10.28 20.56 19.88
CA THR A 104 -9.50 21.59 20.59
C THR A 104 -8.04 21.48 20.24
N TYR A 105 -7.37 22.62 20.09
CA TYR A 105 -5.94 22.67 19.72
C TYR A 105 -5.04 21.94 20.72
N THR A 106 -5.30 22.11 22.02
CA THR A 106 -4.50 21.46 23.07
C THR A 106 -4.49 19.95 22.94
N ASN A 107 -3.31 19.36 22.89
CA ASN A 107 -3.05 17.94 22.67
C ASN A 107 -3.56 17.41 21.31
N SER A 108 -3.74 18.27 20.32
CA SER A 108 -3.96 17.88 18.93
C SER A 108 -2.65 17.57 18.22
N PHE A 109 -2.73 17.03 17.01
CA PHE A 109 -1.56 16.77 16.17
C PHE A 109 -0.74 18.04 15.88
N PRO A 110 -1.35 19.17 15.43
CA PRO A 110 -0.62 20.44 15.27
C PRO A 110 0.01 20.97 16.56
N ASP A 111 -0.66 20.81 17.71
CA ASP A 111 -0.10 21.21 19.02
C ASP A 111 1.14 20.37 19.38
N ARG A 112 1.14 19.07 19.05
CA ARG A 112 2.31 18.22 19.24
C ARG A 112 3.47 18.67 18.38
N LEU A 113 3.23 18.89 17.08
CA LEU A 113 4.27 19.40 16.17
C LEU A 113 4.88 20.70 16.67
N ASN A 114 4.03 21.62 17.15
CA ASN A 114 4.51 22.88 17.74
C ASN A 114 5.36 22.64 19.03
N LYS A 115 4.92 21.72 19.90
CA LYS A 115 5.64 21.39 21.16
C LYS A 115 7.00 20.76 20.92
N VAL A 116 7.17 20.04 19.80
CA VAL A 116 8.49 19.47 19.41
C VAL A 116 9.30 20.41 18.52
N GLY A 117 8.90 21.69 18.44
CA GLY A 117 9.66 22.70 17.69
C GLY A 117 9.62 22.57 16.18
N GLY A 118 8.61 21.85 15.64
CA GLY A 118 8.49 21.60 14.20
C GLY A 118 9.40 20.46 13.72
N ASP A 119 9.87 19.61 14.61
CA ASP A 119 10.70 18.45 14.26
C ASP A 119 9.82 17.36 13.61
N TRP A 120 9.96 17.20 12.31
CA TRP A 120 9.25 16.18 11.53
C TRP A 120 9.66 14.74 11.90
N LYS A 121 10.93 14.52 12.31
CA LYS A 121 11.47 13.20 12.68
C LYS A 121 10.82 12.62 13.92
N TYR A 122 10.30 13.50 14.78
CA TYR A 122 9.66 13.09 16.04
C TYR A 122 8.63 12.00 15.84
N PHE A 123 7.77 12.11 14.82
CA PHE A 123 6.55 11.30 14.69
C PHE A 123 6.83 9.82 14.41
N PHE A 124 7.92 9.49 13.73
CA PHE A 124 8.30 8.10 13.46
C PHE A 124 9.57 7.67 14.17
N ALA A 125 10.13 8.49 15.06
CA ALA A 125 11.39 8.20 15.73
C ALA A 125 11.39 6.85 16.49
N GLY A 126 10.24 6.42 17.02
CA GLY A 126 10.14 5.17 17.77
C GLY A 126 10.07 3.89 16.91
N VAL A 127 10.04 4.02 15.59
CA VAL A 127 9.99 2.91 14.60
C VAL A 127 10.94 3.12 13.44
N ARG A 128 11.65 4.25 13.40
CA ARG A 128 12.50 4.68 12.30
C ARG A 128 13.52 3.63 11.87
N ASP A 129 14.19 3.01 12.85
CA ASP A 129 15.23 2.02 12.58
C ASP A 129 14.68 0.79 11.83
N ILE A 130 13.39 0.49 11.95
CA ILE A 130 12.74 -0.61 11.22
C ILE A 130 12.56 -0.19 9.75
N PHE A 131 12.03 0.99 9.52
CA PHE A 131 11.74 1.53 8.19
C PHE A 131 13.01 1.93 7.41
N ASP A 132 14.08 2.30 8.10
CA ASP A 132 15.39 2.57 7.47
C ASP A 132 16.12 1.29 7.01
N ASN A 133 15.68 0.11 7.48
CA ASN A 133 16.32 -1.18 7.20
C ASN A 133 15.41 -2.15 6.43
N ASP A 134 14.27 -1.70 5.93
CA ASP A 134 13.44 -2.45 4.98
C ASP A 134 13.69 -1.95 3.53
N ASP A 135 13.03 -2.58 2.56
CA ASP A 135 13.09 -2.18 1.15
C ASP A 135 11.92 -1.26 0.77
N LEU A 136 10.79 -1.37 1.48
CA LEU A 136 9.59 -0.58 1.23
C LEU A 136 8.74 -0.50 2.49
N THR A 137 8.42 0.71 2.94
CA THR A 137 7.38 0.96 3.93
C THR A 137 6.11 1.51 3.28
N LEU A 138 4.96 0.84 3.51
CA LEU A 138 3.64 1.26 3.07
C LEU A 138 2.71 1.51 4.27
N VAL A 139 2.04 2.67 4.29
CA VAL A 139 1.06 3.04 5.30
C VAL A 139 -0.25 3.53 4.67
N ASN A 140 -1.36 3.52 5.40
CA ASN A 140 -2.61 4.15 4.96
C ASN A 140 -2.64 5.63 5.34
N LEU A 141 -2.59 6.54 4.36
CA LEU A 141 -2.71 7.99 4.58
C LEU A 141 -4.19 8.38 4.70
N GLU A 142 -4.72 8.33 5.92
CA GLU A 142 -6.13 8.60 6.22
C GLU A 142 -6.37 10.08 6.56
N THR A 143 -5.94 10.97 5.68
CA THR A 143 -6.09 12.43 5.79
C THR A 143 -5.89 13.09 4.44
N THR A 144 -6.31 14.36 4.31
CA THR A 144 -5.96 15.21 3.17
C THR A 144 -4.86 16.19 3.54
N PHE A 145 -3.89 16.39 2.66
CA PHE A 145 -2.91 17.48 2.77
C PHE A 145 -3.40 18.69 1.98
N THR A 146 -4.08 19.63 2.65
CA THR A 146 -4.72 20.74 1.97
C THR A 146 -4.88 21.98 2.85
N LYS A 147 -4.94 23.15 2.22
CA LYS A 147 -5.39 24.41 2.81
C LYS A 147 -6.86 24.74 2.47
N ALA A 148 -7.54 23.87 1.75
CA ALA A 148 -8.96 24.05 1.40
C ALA A 148 -9.83 24.23 2.64
N THR A 149 -10.90 25.02 2.49
CA THR A 149 -11.88 25.30 3.55
C THR A 149 -13.25 24.69 3.26
N LYS A 150 -13.56 24.42 1.98
CA LYS A 150 -14.76 23.69 1.59
C LYS A 150 -14.57 22.23 1.94
N LYS A 151 -15.57 21.62 2.57
CA LYS A 151 -15.45 20.29 3.16
C LYS A 151 -16.73 19.49 3.00
N ALA A 152 -16.61 18.18 3.07
CA ALA A 152 -17.72 17.24 3.04
C ALA A 152 -18.65 17.41 4.24
N ASN A 153 -19.93 17.11 4.06
CA ASN A 153 -20.92 17.13 5.14
C ASN A 153 -20.92 15.78 5.87
N LYS A 154 -19.94 15.58 6.75
CA LYS A 154 -19.78 14.37 7.59
C LYS A 154 -19.27 14.77 9.01
N ARG A 155 -19.33 13.83 9.92
CA ARG A 155 -19.03 14.09 11.34
C ARG A 155 -17.57 14.49 11.57
N PHE A 156 -16.63 13.73 11.02
CA PHE A 156 -15.20 13.97 11.15
C PHE A 156 -14.59 14.23 9.77
N ARG A 157 -13.66 15.18 9.70
CA ARG A 157 -12.94 15.56 8.49
C ARG A 157 -11.51 15.87 8.86
N PHE A 158 -10.59 15.09 8.33
CA PHE A 158 -9.18 15.20 8.66
C PHE A 158 -8.40 15.94 7.59
N LYS A 159 -7.59 16.90 8.03
CA LYS A 159 -6.58 17.52 7.18
C LYS A 159 -5.29 17.83 7.94
N GLY A 160 -4.19 17.76 7.21
CA GLY A 160 -2.90 18.30 7.58
C GLY A 160 -2.51 19.47 6.69
N ASP A 161 -1.65 20.36 7.16
CA ASP A 161 -0.97 21.31 6.29
C ASP A 161 -0.12 20.52 5.27
N PRO A 162 -0.05 20.93 3.99
CA PRO A 162 0.78 20.23 2.99
C PRO A 162 2.24 19.99 3.42
N SER A 163 2.81 20.87 4.25
CA SER A 163 4.16 20.68 4.80
C SER A 163 4.30 19.43 5.70
N TYR A 164 3.16 18.85 6.18
CA TYR A 164 3.18 17.64 7.01
C TYR A 164 3.61 16.39 6.24
N VAL A 165 3.64 16.44 4.91
CA VAL A 165 4.25 15.40 4.08
C VAL A 165 5.70 15.10 4.48
N ASN A 166 6.42 16.11 5.02
CA ASN A 166 7.77 15.90 5.52
C ASN A 166 7.85 14.91 6.69
N ILE A 167 6.75 14.70 7.43
CA ILE A 167 6.69 13.69 8.49
C ILE A 167 6.85 12.29 7.88
N LEU A 168 6.19 12.02 6.75
CA LEU A 168 6.32 10.75 6.03
C LEU A 168 7.74 10.56 5.50
N LYS A 169 8.30 11.57 4.84
CA LYS A 169 9.68 11.56 4.30
C LYS A 169 10.72 11.32 5.39
N GLU A 170 10.65 12.08 6.48
CA GLU A 170 11.56 11.92 7.61
C GLU A 170 11.27 10.64 8.41
N GLY A 171 10.15 9.99 8.14
CA GLY A 171 9.73 8.70 8.69
C GLY A 171 10.25 7.49 7.93
N SER A 172 10.97 7.66 6.80
CA SER A 172 11.36 6.59 5.87
C SER A 172 10.16 5.83 5.33
N ILE A 173 9.20 6.57 4.78
CA ILE A 173 8.01 6.00 4.15
C ILE A 173 8.08 6.33 2.66
N GLU A 174 8.08 5.30 1.82
CA GLU A 174 8.17 5.42 0.36
C GLU A 174 6.80 5.50 -0.28
N MET A 175 5.80 4.84 0.33
CA MET A 175 4.51 4.63 -0.31
C MET A 175 3.33 4.79 0.65
N VAL A 176 2.22 5.35 0.13
CA VAL A 176 0.98 5.47 0.89
C VAL A 176 -0.21 4.92 0.12
N ASN A 177 -1.13 4.24 0.83
CA ASN A 177 -2.47 4.01 0.32
C ASN A 177 -3.32 5.26 0.57
N ILE A 178 -3.99 5.77 -0.47
CA ILE A 178 -4.89 6.92 -0.40
C ILE A 178 -6.37 6.54 -0.51
N SER A 179 -6.69 5.26 -0.76
CA SER A 179 -8.09 4.81 -0.91
C SER A 179 -8.73 4.57 0.46
N ASN A 180 -9.36 5.59 1.01
CA ASN A 180 -10.05 5.55 2.30
C ASN A 180 -11.21 6.55 2.38
N ASN A 181 -12.02 6.45 3.43
CA ASN A 181 -13.20 7.29 3.61
C ASN A 181 -12.88 8.76 3.96
N HIS A 182 -11.60 9.14 4.16
CA HIS A 182 -11.18 10.49 4.51
C HIS A 182 -10.45 11.24 3.39
N ILE A 183 -10.12 10.59 2.28
CA ILE A 183 -9.38 11.22 1.18
C ILE A 183 -10.14 12.38 0.50
N TYR A 184 -11.50 12.37 0.56
CA TYR A 184 -12.36 13.42 0.06
C TYR A 184 -12.97 14.31 1.16
N ASP A 185 -12.38 14.37 2.33
CA ASP A 185 -12.89 15.21 3.43
C ASP A 185 -12.99 16.69 3.08
N TYR A 186 -12.10 17.15 2.22
CA TYR A 186 -12.08 18.50 1.67
C TYR A 186 -12.41 18.52 0.18
N LEU A 187 -13.30 17.61 -0.26
CA LEU A 187 -13.83 17.47 -1.61
C LEU A 187 -12.70 17.26 -2.63
N GLN A 188 -12.99 17.45 -3.91
CA GLN A 188 -12.00 17.27 -4.98
C GLN A 188 -10.75 18.13 -4.77
N GLN A 189 -10.91 19.38 -4.32
CA GLN A 189 -9.75 20.24 -4.05
C GLN A 189 -8.79 19.65 -3.01
N GLY A 190 -9.34 19.06 -1.93
CA GLY A 190 -8.50 18.41 -0.92
C GLY A 190 -7.78 17.17 -1.44
N PHE A 191 -8.43 16.42 -2.32
CA PHE A 191 -7.85 15.30 -3.02
C PHE A 191 -6.71 15.73 -3.94
N ASP A 192 -6.98 16.70 -4.84
CA ASP A 192 -6.00 17.20 -5.79
C ASP A 192 -4.76 17.82 -5.09
N ASP A 193 -4.99 18.62 -4.04
CA ASP A 193 -3.91 19.19 -3.21
C ASP A 193 -3.05 18.09 -2.55
N THR A 194 -3.68 16.97 -2.17
CA THR A 194 -2.98 15.84 -1.55
C THR A 194 -2.09 15.14 -2.56
N LEU A 195 -2.59 14.86 -3.78
CA LEU A 195 -1.78 14.26 -4.85
C LEU A 195 -0.61 15.17 -5.22
N GLU A 196 -0.85 16.46 -5.45
CA GLU A 196 0.21 17.43 -5.74
C GLU A 196 1.26 17.48 -4.62
N THR A 197 0.83 17.37 -3.37
CA THR A 197 1.74 17.35 -2.20
C THR A 197 2.62 16.11 -2.18
N LEU A 198 2.04 14.92 -2.46
CA LEU A 198 2.76 13.65 -2.53
C LEU A 198 3.74 13.64 -3.71
N ASP A 199 3.31 14.05 -4.90
CA ASP A 199 4.13 14.16 -6.10
C ASP A 199 5.34 15.07 -5.88
N ASN A 200 5.12 16.28 -5.33
CA ASN A 200 6.19 17.23 -5.02
C ASN A 200 7.17 16.72 -3.96
N ALA A 201 6.73 15.81 -3.10
CA ALA A 201 7.55 15.17 -2.08
C ALA A 201 8.31 13.95 -2.61
N GLY A 202 7.94 13.41 -3.77
CA GLY A 202 8.47 12.18 -4.35
C GLY A 202 7.98 10.93 -3.62
N LEU A 203 6.81 10.99 -2.97
CA LEU A 203 6.16 9.84 -2.32
C LEU A 203 5.22 9.15 -3.30
N LEU A 204 5.32 7.84 -3.36
CA LEU A 204 4.43 7.01 -4.17
C LEU A 204 3.07 6.83 -3.48
N TYR A 205 2.03 6.67 -4.29
CA TYR A 205 0.69 6.42 -3.75
C TYR A 205 -0.13 5.49 -4.64
N SER A 206 -0.94 4.65 -4.01
CA SER A 206 -1.91 3.77 -4.67
C SER A 206 -3.32 3.97 -4.10
N GLY A 207 -4.33 3.68 -4.90
CA GLY A 207 -5.74 3.84 -4.52
C GLY A 207 -6.47 4.89 -5.36
N GLU A 208 -7.80 4.89 -5.33
CA GLU A 208 -8.65 5.76 -6.15
C GLU A 208 -8.33 5.68 -7.66
N GLY A 209 -7.92 4.49 -8.14
CA GLY A 209 -7.53 4.21 -9.51
C GLY A 209 -6.04 4.41 -9.82
N TYR A 210 -5.26 4.96 -8.90
CA TYR A 210 -3.80 5.05 -9.04
C TYR A 210 -3.13 3.74 -8.65
N LYS A 211 -2.12 3.33 -9.41
CA LYS A 211 -1.25 2.16 -9.20
C LYS A 211 0.16 2.66 -8.97
N ALA A 212 0.83 2.18 -7.93
CA ALA A 212 2.19 2.58 -7.64
C ALA A 212 3.15 1.42 -7.93
N PHE A 213 4.34 1.74 -8.44
CA PHE A 213 5.42 0.79 -8.66
C PHE A 213 6.67 1.29 -7.97
N TYR A 214 7.37 0.40 -7.30
CA TYR A 214 8.63 0.66 -6.62
C TYR A 214 9.61 -0.48 -6.91
N GLU A 215 10.87 -0.17 -7.12
CA GLU A 215 11.92 -1.15 -7.39
C GLU A 215 12.99 -1.09 -6.30
N SER A 216 13.34 -2.24 -5.73
CA SER A 216 14.50 -2.43 -4.86
C SER A 216 15.22 -3.71 -5.25
N GLN A 217 16.54 -3.69 -5.26
CA GLN A 217 17.40 -4.84 -5.56
C GLN A 217 17.05 -5.56 -6.90
N GLY A 218 16.45 -4.85 -7.87
CA GLY A 218 16.01 -5.42 -9.15
C GLY A 218 14.66 -6.15 -9.09
N ILE A 219 13.97 -6.11 -7.95
CA ILE A 219 12.62 -6.64 -7.76
C ILE A 219 11.61 -5.50 -7.80
N THR A 220 10.60 -5.63 -8.66
CA THR A 220 9.54 -4.63 -8.81
C THR A 220 8.32 -4.99 -7.95
N MET A 221 7.87 -4.04 -7.16
CA MET A 221 6.69 -4.15 -6.30
C MET A 221 5.58 -3.24 -6.82
N ALA A 222 4.38 -3.78 -7.05
CA ALA A 222 3.19 -3.01 -7.38
C ALA A 222 2.26 -2.90 -6.16
N SER A 223 1.67 -1.72 -5.95
CA SER A 223 0.66 -1.49 -4.91
C SER A 223 -0.65 -1.00 -5.52
N LEU A 224 -1.75 -1.59 -5.03
CA LEU A 224 -3.13 -1.28 -5.37
C LEU A 224 -3.91 -0.96 -4.09
N GLY A 225 -4.86 -0.01 -4.16
CA GLY A 225 -5.64 0.39 -3.00
C GLY A 225 -7.14 0.52 -3.29
N TYR A 226 -7.98 0.05 -2.36
CA TYR A 226 -9.43 0.02 -2.52
C TYR A 226 -10.19 0.34 -1.23
N GLN A 227 -11.38 0.92 -1.38
CA GLN A 227 -12.39 0.96 -0.33
C GLN A 227 -13.25 -0.31 -0.43
N GLY A 228 -13.11 -1.23 0.52
CA GLY A 228 -13.74 -2.56 0.51
C GLY A 228 -15.02 -2.64 1.35
N TRP A 229 -16.03 -1.81 1.09
CA TRP A 229 -17.29 -1.78 1.86
C TRP A 229 -18.23 -2.94 1.54
N ASN A 230 -18.12 -3.50 0.35
CA ASN A 230 -18.86 -4.66 -0.13
C ASN A 230 -18.01 -5.44 -1.15
N THR A 231 -18.53 -6.53 -1.68
CA THR A 231 -17.81 -7.42 -2.60
C THR A 231 -18.01 -7.07 -4.08
N ASP A 232 -18.71 -5.99 -4.40
CA ASP A 232 -19.00 -5.57 -5.79
C ASP A 232 -17.73 -5.12 -6.54
N ILE A 233 -16.66 -4.78 -5.81
CA ILE A 233 -15.37 -4.35 -6.36
C ILE A 233 -14.49 -5.50 -6.88
N LYS A 234 -14.89 -6.77 -6.75
CA LYS A 234 -14.06 -7.92 -7.11
C LYS A 234 -13.57 -7.89 -8.56
N ASP A 235 -14.45 -7.56 -9.49
CA ASP A 235 -14.07 -7.50 -10.91
C ASP A 235 -13.00 -6.43 -11.15
N GLN A 236 -13.08 -5.28 -10.47
CA GLN A 236 -12.07 -4.24 -10.52
C GLN A 236 -10.74 -4.70 -9.91
N VAL A 237 -10.79 -5.28 -8.69
CA VAL A 237 -9.60 -5.80 -8.00
C VAL A 237 -8.88 -6.83 -8.87
N LYS A 238 -9.63 -7.76 -9.48
CA LYS A 238 -9.06 -8.78 -10.36
C LYS A 238 -8.41 -8.17 -11.60
N SER A 239 -9.13 -7.28 -12.28
CA SER A 239 -8.64 -6.62 -13.49
C SER A 239 -7.36 -5.81 -13.23
N ASP A 240 -7.31 -5.10 -12.10
CA ASP A 240 -6.15 -4.30 -11.74
C ASP A 240 -4.94 -5.16 -11.36
N ILE A 241 -5.17 -6.29 -10.65
CA ILE A 241 -4.10 -7.26 -10.34
C ILE A 241 -3.56 -7.88 -11.62
N GLU A 242 -4.44 -8.33 -12.55
CA GLU A 242 -4.04 -8.89 -13.83
C GLU A 242 -3.22 -7.88 -14.66
N GLU A 243 -3.58 -6.59 -14.64
CA GLU A 243 -2.86 -5.54 -15.37
C GLU A 243 -1.45 -5.29 -14.84
N VAL A 244 -1.25 -5.34 -13.52
CA VAL A 244 0.07 -5.08 -12.92
C VAL A 244 0.95 -6.32 -12.80
N ARG A 245 0.37 -7.54 -12.85
CA ARG A 245 1.10 -8.79 -12.60
C ARG A 245 2.24 -9.05 -13.56
N ASP A 246 2.08 -8.67 -14.84
CA ASP A 246 3.13 -8.82 -15.86
C ASP A 246 4.25 -7.75 -15.72
N GLN A 247 4.08 -6.78 -14.81
CA GLN A 247 5.00 -5.66 -14.60
C GLN A 247 5.65 -5.68 -13.22
N ALA A 248 5.25 -6.60 -12.34
CA ALA A 248 5.72 -6.62 -10.95
C ALA A 248 5.93 -8.05 -10.44
N ASP A 249 7.01 -8.23 -9.69
CA ASP A 249 7.36 -9.48 -9.02
C ASP A 249 6.53 -9.69 -7.75
N ILE A 250 6.15 -8.60 -7.08
CA ILE A 250 5.30 -8.60 -5.87
C ILE A 250 4.12 -7.66 -6.09
N VAL A 251 2.90 -8.14 -5.76
CA VAL A 251 1.67 -7.33 -5.78
C VAL A 251 1.11 -7.18 -4.37
N ILE A 252 1.07 -5.94 -3.89
CA ILE A 252 0.53 -5.54 -2.59
C ILE A 252 -0.89 -4.99 -2.81
N VAL A 253 -1.88 -5.47 -2.06
CA VAL A 253 -3.24 -4.93 -2.11
C VAL A 253 -3.63 -4.37 -0.75
N SER A 254 -3.95 -3.08 -0.70
CA SER A 254 -4.46 -2.40 0.49
C SER A 254 -5.98 -2.26 0.43
N PHE A 255 -6.66 -2.65 1.51
CA PHE A 255 -8.10 -2.43 1.65
C PHE A 255 -8.41 -1.54 2.85
N HIS A 256 -9.21 -0.52 2.64
CA HIS A 256 -9.87 0.24 3.69
C HIS A 256 -11.31 -0.26 3.86
N TRP A 257 -11.57 -1.09 4.88
CA TRP A 257 -12.76 -1.95 4.98
C TRP A 257 -13.22 -2.22 6.41
N GLY A 258 -14.28 -3.00 6.56
CA GLY A 258 -14.72 -3.52 7.85
C GLY A 258 -15.54 -2.53 8.66
N ILE A 259 -15.48 -2.66 9.98
CA ILE A 259 -16.29 -1.88 10.93
C ILE A 259 -15.38 -1.35 12.05
N GLU A 260 -15.45 -0.04 12.32
CA GLU A 260 -14.69 0.60 13.39
C GLU A 260 -14.84 -0.14 14.73
N THR A 261 -13.75 -0.25 15.46
CA THR A 261 -13.65 -0.84 16.81
C THR A 261 -13.98 -2.33 16.91
N LYS A 262 -14.06 -3.06 15.79
CA LYS A 262 -14.25 -4.52 15.78
C LYS A 262 -12.92 -5.23 15.61
N ASN A 263 -12.56 -6.09 16.58
CA ASN A 263 -11.30 -6.84 16.54
C ASN A 263 -11.35 -8.14 15.71
N TYR A 264 -12.49 -8.44 15.11
CA TYR A 264 -12.68 -9.61 14.24
C TYR A 264 -13.19 -9.15 12.88
N PRO A 265 -12.60 -9.64 11.79
CA PRO A 265 -13.03 -9.27 10.45
C PRO A 265 -14.46 -9.75 10.18
N ASN A 266 -15.20 -8.99 9.38
CA ASN A 266 -16.50 -9.38 8.89
C ASN A 266 -16.39 -10.24 7.62
N ASP A 267 -17.52 -10.77 7.14
CA ASP A 267 -17.56 -11.65 5.97
C ASP A 267 -17.01 -10.96 4.70
N VAL A 268 -17.24 -9.66 4.52
CA VAL A 268 -16.72 -8.89 3.38
C VAL A 268 -15.19 -8.86 3.38
N GLN A 269 -14.58 -8.60 4.55
CA GLN A 269 -13.12 -8.60 4.71
C GLN A 269 -12.55 -9.99 4.39
N LEU A 270 -13.16 -11.07 4.96
CA LEU A 270 -12.74 -12.45 4.72
C LEU A 270 -12.80 -12.82 3.24
N GLU A 271 -13.89 -12.43 2.57
CA GLU A 271 -14.13 -12.73 1.16
C GLU A 271 -13.20 -11.95 0.23
N LEU A 272 -13.08 -10.62 0.42
CA LEU A 272 -12.22 -9.78 -0.42
C LEU A 272 -10.74 -10.10 -0.24
N GLY A 273 -10.29 -10.32 1.01
CA GLY A 273 -8.88 -10.63 1.25
C GLY A 273 -8.43 -11.91 0.57
N ARG A 274 -9.23 -12.99 0.71
CA ARG A 274 -8.92 -14.27 0.03
C ARG A 274 -9.07 -14.16 -1.48
N PHE A 275 -10.07 -13.43 -1.96
CA PHE A 275 -10.26 -13.18 -3.39
C PHE A 275 -9.05 -12.44 -4.00
N ALA A 276 -8.48 -11.44 -3.34
CA ALA A 276 -7.31 -10.73 -3.83
C ALA A 276 -6.08 -11.67 -3.95
N ILE A 277 -5.88 -12.56 -2.96
CA ILE A 277 -4.83 -13.59 -3.04
C ILE A 277 -5.10 -14.56 -4.20
N ASP A 278 -6.33 -15.04 -4.37
CA ASP A 278 -6.69 -15.95 -5.47
C ASP A 278 -6.56 -15.26 -6.85
N ALA A 279 -6.73 -13.93 -6.91
CA ALA A 279 -6.53 -13.13 -8.12
C ALA A 279 -5.05 -12.83 -8.43
N GLY A 280 -4.12 -13.11 -7.50
CA GLY A 280 -2.68 -12.96 -7.73
C GLY A 280 -1.96 -11.96 -6.84
N ALA A 281 -2.60 -11.40 -5.80
CA ALA A 281 -1.90 -10.60 -4.80
C ALA A 281 -0.95 -11.48 -3.96
N ASP A 282 0.20 -10.91 -3.54
CA ASP A 282 1.20 -11.59 -2.72
C ASP A 282 1.04 -11.27 -1.23
N VAL A 283 0.48 -10.11 -0.91
CA VAL A 283 0.12 -9.72 0.45
C VAL A 283 -1.07 -8.77 0.44
N VAL A 284 -1.91 -8.85 1.49
CA VAL A 284 -3.06 -7.95 1.69
C VAL A 284 -2.92 -7.19 3.00
N ALA A 285 -2.97 -5.86 2.94
CA ALA A 285 -2.95 -4.94 4.07
C ALA A 285 -4.34 -4.34 4.34
N GLY A 286 -4.87 -4.51 5.55
CA GLY A 286 -6.18 -4.03 5.96
C GLY A 286 -6.13 -2.82 6.89
N HIS A 287 -7.08 -1.89 6.67
CA HIS A 287 -7.19 -0.58 7.33
C HIS A 287 -8.64 -0.26 7.69
N HIS A 288 -8.91 0.80 8.45
CA HIS A 288 -10.22 1.32 8.87
C HIS A 288 -10.77 0.85 10.22
N PRO A 289 -10.65 -0.41 10.69
CA PRO A 289 -11.23 -0.76 11.99
C PRO A 289 -10.67 0.03 13.16
N HIS A 290 -9.53 0.73 13.01
CA HIS A 290 -8.83 1.53 14.02
C HIS A 290 -8.43 0.74 15.27
N VAL A 291 -8.49 -0.58 15.19
CA VAL A 291 -8.04 -1.57 16.16
C VAL A 291 -7.42 -2.74 15.44
N ILE A 292 -6.49 -3.43 16.08
CA ILE A 292 -5.87 -4.61 15.50
C ILE A 292 -6.87 -5.75 15.30
N GLN A 293 -6.74 -6.47 14.18
CA GLN A 293 -7.45 -7.72 13.88
C GLN A 293 -6.45 -8.87 13.68
N GLY A 294 -6.97 -10.06 13.36
CA GLY A 294 -6.18 -11.23 13.09
C GLY A 294 -5.52 -11.24 11.70
N ILE A 295 -4.68 -12.22 11.48
CA ILE A 295 -3.93 -12.45 10.24
C ILE A 295 -4.22 -13.87 9.74
N ASP A 296 -4.60 -14.03 8.47
CA ASP A 296 -4.64 -15.32 7.76
C ASP A 296 -3.31 -15.56 7.02
N LYS A 297 -2.85 -16.82 6.96
CA LYS A 297 -1.90 -17.30 5.96
C LYS A 297 -2.65 -18.20 4.98
N TYR A 298 -3.14 -17.60 3.90
CA TYR A 298 -3.99 -18.26 2.91
C TYR A 298 -3.21 -18.52 1.63
N ASN A 299 -3.17 -19.76 1.16
CA ASN A 299 -2.36 -20.20 0.01
C ASN A 299 -0.88 -19.77 0.11
N GLY A 300 -0.30 -19.81 1.33
CA GLY A 300 1.08 -19.41 1.60
C GLY A 300 1.32 -17.90 1.72
N LYS A 301 0.31 -17.06 1.47
CA LYS A 301 0.37 -15.58 1.45
C LYS A 301 -0.40 -14.98 2.62
N TYR A 302 0.00 -13.78 3.07
CA TYR A 302 -0.58 -13.17 4.26
C TYR A 302 -1.71 -12.20 3.94
N ILE A 303 -2.78 -12.25 4.75
CA ILE A 303 -3.87 -11.29 4.79
C ILE A 303 -3.92 -10.70 6.19
N VAL A 304 -3.47 -9.47 6.33
CA VAL A 304 -3.54 -8.70 7.58
C VAL A 304 -4.83 -7.92 7.60
N TYR A 305 -5.85 -8.38 8.36
CA TYR A 305 -7.20 -7.81 8.28
C TYR A 305 -7.31 -6.39 8.83
N SER A 306 -6.52 -6.02 9.83
CA SER A 306 -6.37 -4.63 10.29
C SER A 306 -5.10 -4.45 11.09
N LEU A 307 -4.28 -3.50 10.67
CA LEU A 307 -3.08 -3.06 11.37
C LEU A 307 -3.40 -2.10 12.54
N GLY A 308 -4.64 -1.60 12.60
CA GLY A 308 -5.07 -0.59 13.57
C GLY A 308 -4.61 0.82 13.21
N ASN A 309 -4.69 1.74 14.18
CA ASN A 309 -4.09 3.06 14.03
C ASN A 309 -2.56 2.98 14.05
N PHE A 310 -1.88 3.99 13.49
CA PHE A 310 -0.43 4.11 13.60
C PHE A 310 -0.04 5.54 14.02
N CYS A 311 0.40 6.41 13.12
CA CYS A 311 0.60 7.83 13.43
C CYS A 311 -0.74 8.57 13.32
N PHE A 312 -1.57 8.52 14.38
CA PHE A 312 -3.00 8.76 14.27
C PHE A 312 -3.46 10.04 14.97
N GLY A 313 -3.72 11.10 14.20
CA GLY A 313 -4.27 12.38 14.66
C GLY A 313 -5.80 12.46 14.71
N GLY A 314 -6.51 11.43 14.24
CA GLY A 314 -7.98 11.38 14.21
C GLY A 314 -8.64 11.27 15.59
N ASN A 315 -7.89 10.95 16.64
CA ASN A 315 -8.34 10.99 18.03
C ASN A 315 -7.19 11.39 18.95
N ARG A 316 -7.41 12.38 19.80
CA ARG A 316 -6.40 12.91 20.74
C ARG A 316 -5.98 11.95 21.84
N ASN A 317 -6.77 10.94 22.13
CA ASN A 317 -6.41 9.89 23.08
C ASN A 317 -7.29 8.64 22.89
N PRO A 318 -7.05 7.82 21.87
CA PRO A 318 -7.76 6.56 21.69
C PRO A 318 -7.62 5.67 22.92
N LYS A 319 -8.65 4.90 23.23
CA LYS A 319 -8.61 3.94 24.35
C LYS A 319 -7.72 2.74 24.03
N ASP A 320 -7.80 2.25 22.81
CA ASP A 320 -6.92 1.22 22.28
C ASP A 320 -5.75 1.90 21.58
N LYS A 321 -4.55 1.62 22.01
CA LYS A 321 -3.30 2.15 21.44
C LYS A 321 -2.45 1.05 20.84
N ASP A 322 -2.94 -0.19 20.84
CA ASP A 322 -2.21 -1.31 20.28
C ASP A 322 -2.25 -1.25 18.76
N THR A 323 -1.10 -1.44 18.19
CA THR A 323 -0.87 -1.55 16.77
C THR A 323 0.33 -2.47 16.53
N PHE A 324 0.70 -2.70 15.30
CA PHE A 324 1.89 -3.44 14.95
C PHE A 324 2.37 -3.05 13.55
N ILE A 325 3.64 -3.31 13.28
CA ILE A 325 4.19 -3.35 11.94
C ILE A 325 4.17 -4.82 11.52
N PHE A 326 3.68 -5.10 10.33
CA PHE A 326 3.81 -6.41 9.70
C PHE A 326 4.87 -6.31 8.62
N GLN A 327 6.01 -6.98 8.84
CA GLN A 327 7.01 -7.15 7.80
C GLN A 327 6.75 -8.44 7.05
N ASN A 328 6.71 -8.38 5.73
CA ASN A 328 6.71 -9.55 4.87
C ASN A 328 8.05 -9.60 4.13
N GLN A 329 8.81 -10.65 4.39
CA GLN A 329 10.05 -10.96 3.69
C GLN A 329 9.75 -11.91 2.54
N PHE A 330 10.15 -11.53 1.33
CA PHE A 330 10.02 -12.31 0.12
C PHE A 330 11.41 -12.73 -0.33
N THR A 331 11.65 -14.04 -0.45
CA THR A 331 12.93 -14.58 -0.89
C THR A 331 12.83 -15.00 -2.35
N PHE A 332 13.73 -14.47 -3.17
CA PHE A 332 13.88 -14.82 -4.59
C PHE A 332 15.18 -15.60 -4.79
N SER A 333 15.10 -16.68 -5.57
CA SER A 333 16.25 -17.45 -6.03
C SER A 333 16.15 -17.62 -7.54
N ASP A 334 17.21 -17.31 -8.27
CA ASP A 334 17.22 -17.33 -9.74
C ASP A 334 16.08 -16.53 -10.40
N GLY A 335 15.64 -15.43 -9.75
CA GLY A 335 14.55 -14.57 -10.21
C GLY A 335 13.14 -15.08 -9.92
N GLU A 336 13.00 -16.23 -9.27
CA GLU A 336 11.70 -16.81 -8.89
C GLU A 336 11.43 -16.59 -7.41
N LEU A 337 10.21 -16.20 -7.04
CA LEU A 337 9.77 -16.09 -5.65
C LEU A 337 9.63 -17.49 -5.02
N ILE A 338 10.49 -17.82 -4.05
CA ILE A 338 10.54 -19.15 -3.43
C ILE A 338 9.98 -19.21 -2.02
N ASP A 339 9.95 -18.10 -1.28
CA ASP A 339 9.40 -18.06 0.10
C ASP A 339 8.77 -16.71 0.42
N SER A 340 7.81 -16.73 1.36
CA SER A 340 7.17 -15.56 1.95
C SER A 340 7.05 -15.77 3.47
N HIS A 341 7.80 -14.98 4.23
CA HIS A 341 7.87 -15.04 5.69
C HIS A 341 7.34 -13.76 6.34
N GLY A 342 6.37 -13.90 7.26
CA GLY A 342 5.75 -12.77 7.98
C GLY A 342 6.37 -12.58 9.36
N ILE A 343 6.70 -11.34 9.71
CA ILE A 343 7.23 -10.94 11.02
C ILE A 343 6.27 -9.91 11.62
N ILE A 344 5.83 -10.14 12.84
CA ILE A 344 4.97 -9.21 13.59
C ILE A 344 5.83 -8.44 14.58
N ILE A 345 5.80 -7.11 14.51
CA ILE A 345 6.51 -6.22 15.43
C ILE A 345 5.46 -5.45 16.24
N PRO A 346 5.17 -5.85 17.49
CA PRO A 346 4.17 -5.18 18.32
C PRO A 346 4.55 -3.73 18.61
N CYS A 347 3.60 -2.82 18.43
CA CYS A 347 3.79 -1.39 18.63
C CYS A 347 2.65 -0.78 19.45
N SER A 348 2.87 0.44 19.91
CA SER A 348 1.84 1.36 20.40
C SER A 348 1.82 2.59 19.51
N ILE A 349 0.65 3.17 19.24
CA ILE A 349 0.50 4.44 18.50
C ILE A 349 1.12 5.65 19.21
N SER A 350 1.61 5.45 20.43
CA SER A 350 2.10 6.52 21.29
C SER A 350 3.23 6.00 22.17
N SER A 351 4.27 6.80 22.34
CA SER A 351 5.35 6.51 23.31
C SER A 351 4.90 6.62 24.76
N ARG A 352 3.66 7.14 25.00
CA ARG A 352 3.08 7.41 26.31
C ARG A 352 1.79 6.65 26.53
N LYS A 353 1.60 6.13 27.75
CA LYS A 353 0.37 5.41 28.13
C LYS A 353 -0.81 6.34 28.41
N ASP A 354 -0.56 7.54 28.94
CA ASP A 354 -1.56 8.47 29.45
C ASP A 354 -2.17 9.40 28.40
N VAL A 355 -1.52 9.59 27.27
CA VAL A 355 -1.91 10.48 26.19
C VAL A 355 -1.52 9.89 24.84
N ASN A 356 -2.13 10.34 23.77
CA ASN A 356 -1.61 10.12 22.42
C ASN A 356 -0.62 11.23 22.10
N ASP A 357 0.64 10.90 21.91
CA ASP A 357 1.67 11.84 21.50
C ASP A 357 2.07 11.69 20.03
N TYR A 358 1.31 10.84 19.29
CA TYR A 358 1.44 10.65 17.86
C TYR A 358 2.80 10.09 17.41
N GLN A 359 3.49 9.39 18.31
CA GLN A 359 4.78 8.76 18.06
C GLN A 359 4.63 7.24 18.20
N PRO A 360 4.33 6.51 17.11
CA PRO A 360 4.37 5.07 17.10
C PRO A 360 5.71 4.57 17.64
N THR A 361 5.65 3.58 18.54
CA THR A 361 6.82 3.08 19.24
C THR A 361 6.76 1.57 19.36
N VAL A 362 7.87 0.90 19.07
CA VAL A 362 8.02 -0.55 19.28
C VAL A 362 7.83 -0.87 20.77
N LEU A 363 7.08 -1.92 21.05
CA LEU A 363 6.89 -2.44 22.39
C LEU A 363 7.90 -3.55 22.69
N GLU A 364 8.30 -3.63 23.96
CA GLU A 364 9.22 -4.65 24.44
C GLU A 364 8.63 -5.38 25.65
N GLY A 365 9.20 -6.56 25.98
CA GLY A 365 8.85 -7.35 27.14
C GLY A 365 7.35 -7.68 27.24
N GLU A 366 6.78 -7.57 28.42
CA GLU A 366 5.39 -7.94 28.72
C GLU A 366 4.34 -7.20 27.85
N GLU A 367 4.60 -5.94 27.44
CA GLU A 367 3.68 -5.20 26.61
C GLU A 367 3.72 -5.71 25.14
N ALA A 368 4.89 -6.06 24.63
CA ALA A 368 5.01 -6.72 23.31
C ALA A 368 4.31 -8.07 23.30
N GLU A 369 4.55 -8.90 24.33
CA GLU A 369 3.86 -10.20 24.49
C GLU A 369 2.34 -10.04 24.58
N ARG A 370 1.87 -9.03 25.30
CA ARG A 370 0.44 -8.73 25.44
C ARG A 370 -0.20 -8.43 24.09
N VAL A 371 0.44 -7.59 23.25
CA VAL A 371 -0.08 -7.23 21.93
C VAL A 371 0.03 -8.43 20.99
N MET A 372 1.15 -9.14 20.98
CA MET A 372 1.32 -10.38 20.21
C MET A 372 0.22 -11.39 20.53
N ASN A 373 -0.04 -11.65 21.82
CA ASN A 373 -1.09 -12.55 22.26
C ASN A 373 -2.50 -12.11 21.82
N ARG A 374 -2.75 -10.79 21.70
CA ARG A 374 -4.00 -10.28 21.12
C ARG A 374 -4.11 -10.64 19.63
N ILE A 375 -3.05 -10.41 18.84
CA ILE A 375 -3.02 -10.71 17.40
C ILE A 375 -3.23 -12.21 17.20
N LEU A 376 -2.48 -13.06 17.89
CA LEU A 376 -2.60 -14.52 17.79
C LEU A 376 -3.99 -15.01 18.21
N LYS A 377 -4.57 -14.45 19.26
CA LYS A 377 -5.95 -14.75 19.67
C LYS A 377 -6.97 -14.41 18.59
N TYR A 378 -6.83 -13.27 17.93
CA TYR A 378 -7.75 -12.89 16.86
C TYR A 378 -7.52 -13.75 15.60
N SER A 379 -6.28 -14.09 15.29
CA SER A 379 -5.92 -15.00 14.20
C SER A 379 -6.44 -16.41 14.41
N SER A 380 -6.35 -16.96 15.62
CA SER A 380 -6.81 -18.33 15.93
C SER A 380 -8.31 -18.55 15.71
N SER A 381 -9.11 -17.47 15.61
CA SER A 381 -10.53 -17.54 15.25
C SER A 381 -10.78 -17.65 13.75
N LEU A 382 -9.76 -17.43 12.94
CA LEU A 382 -9.82 -17.46 11.49
C LEU A 382 -9.55 -18.86 10.96
N LYS A 383 -10.15 -19.19 9.79
CA LYS A 383 -9.99 -20.53 9.18
C LYS A 383 -8.52 -20.83 8.79
N TYR A 384 -7.78 -19.81 8.39
CA TYR A 384 -6.39 -19.90 7.96
C TYR A 384 -5.47 -19.05 8.84
N GLY A 385 -5.93 -18.77 10.07
CA GLY A 385 -5.22 -17.90 11.00
C GLY A 385 -3.84 -18.42 11.35
N ILE A 386 -2.88 -17.49 11.43
CA ILE A 386 -1.52 -17.83 11.89
C ILE A 386 -1.58 -18.39 13.30
N GLY A 387 -0.71 -19.40 13.55
CA GLY A 387 -0.50 -20.01 14.87
C GLY A 387 0.64 -19.35 15.64
N ASN A 388 1.19 -20.07 16.62
CA ASN A 388 2.34 -19.61 17.40
C ASN A 388 3.70 -19.78 16.68
N ASP A 389 3.67 -20.12 15.40
CA ASP A 389 4.86 -20.43 14.60
C ASP A 389 5.38 -19.22 13.80
N THR A 390 4.87 -18.00 14.11
CA THR A 390 5.30 -16.72 13.51
C THR A 390 6.01 -15.82 14.51
#